data_c2cf90d4045048d0277a71b33e894fa2
#
_entry.id   c2cf90d4045048d0277a71b33e894fa2
#
_cell.length_a   1.000
_cell.length_b   1.000
_cell.length_c   1.000
_cell.angle_alpha   90.00
_cell.angle_beta   90.00
_cell.angle_gamma   90.00
#
_symmetry.space_group_name_H-M   'P 1'
#
loop_
_entity.id
_entity.type
_entity.pdbx_description
1 polymer ?
#
loop_
_entity_poly.entity_id
_entity_poly.type
_entity_poly.pdbx_seq_one_letter_code
_entity_poly.pdbx_strand_id
1 'polypeptide(L)'
;MKPLVAIVGRPNVGKAMLFNKLIGQRRSIVEDTPGVTRDRIYGESEWCGRKFRLVDTGGIEPRTDDQILSFMREQAEIAIQHADVIIFLTDVKTGLTASDQEVANMLLRSHKPIVLAVNKMDSTGRVNPDFYEFYNLGLGDPIAVSAVHGHGTGDLLDACLQYFPPEDDEEEDEDVIKVAIIGKPNVGKSSLTNRILGTERMIVSNVAGTTRDAIDSYFENEQGKYVFIDTAGMRKKSKVDDVIERYSVLRATMAIDRADVCLIMIDAQEGVTEQDTKVAGLAHEAGKACIIVVNKWDLVEKDGKTMDKMSDDIRRDLSYMTYAPILFISAATGQRVPRLFEMINYVHNQSCMRISTGMLNNILADAQTRVQPPTDRGRRLKIYYMTQVGVCPPHFVVFCNERKLFHFSYQRYLENCIRNVFGLEGTPVIMSIREKGDKED
;
A
#
# COMPACT_ATOMS: atom_id res chain seq x y z
N MET A 1 11.17 -1.44 10.21
CA MET A 1 10.17 -1.64 9.11
C MET A 1 9.56 -3.04 9.21
N LYS A 2 8.23 -3.24 8.95
CA LYS A 2 7.61 -4.59 8.99
C LYS A 2 8.16 -5.46 7.85
N PRO A 3 8.65 -6.69 8.13
CA PRO A 3 9.11 -7.62 7.10
C PRO A 3 8.02 -7.93 6.07
N LEU A 4 8.41 -8.13 4.81
CA LEU A 4 7.52 -8.49 3.72
C LEU A 4 7.72 -9.96 3.32
N VAL A 5 6.65 -10.75 3.36
CA VAL A 5 6.62 -12.14 2.94
C VAL A 5 5.81 -12.27 1.65
N ALA A 6 6.44 -12.75 0.57
CA ALA A 6 5.76 -12.94 -0.71
C ALA A 6 5.42 -14.41 -0.94
N ILE A 7 4.20 -14.69 -1.39
CA ILE A 7 3.76 -16.04 -1.77
C ILE A 7 3.86 -16.18 -3.29
N VAL A 8 4.73 -17.06 -3.75
CA VAL A 8 4.98 -17.37 -5.16
C VAL A 8 4.57 -18.82 -5.45
N GLY A 9 4.08 -19.10 -6.63
CA GLY A 9 3.73 -20.45 -7.04
C GLY A 9 2.80 -20.49 -8.25
N ARG A 10 2.58 -21.67 -8.80
CA ARG A 10 1.69 -21.88 -9.94
C ARG A 10 0.26 -21.41 -9.67
N PRO A 11 -0.54 -21.16 -10.72
CA PRO A 11 -1.99 -21.04 -10.57
C PRO A 11 -2.58 -22.26 -9.88
N ASN A 12 -3.66 -22.09 -9.14
CA ASN A 12 -4.43 -23.16 -8.49
C ASN A 12 -3.69 -23.99 -7.41
N VAL A 13 -2.47 -23.64 -7.00
CA VAL A 13 -1.80 -24.28 -5.85
C VAL A 13 -2.37 -23.86 -4.51
N GLY A 14 -3.26 -22.84 -4.48
CA GLY A 14 -3.93 -22.38 -3.28
C GLY A 14 -3.29 -21.15 -2.60
N LYS A 15 -2.58 -20.30 -3.35
CA LYS A 15 -1.93 -19.07 -2.82
C LYS A 15 -2.92 -18.15 -2.10
N ALA A 16 -4.00 -17.76 -2.77
CA ALA A 16 -5.04 -16.89 -2.19
C ALA A 16 -5.69 -17.51 -0.94
N MET A 17 -5.84 -18.84 -0.92
CA MET A 17 -6.41 -19.53 0.23
C MET A 17 -5.43 -19.53 1.41
N LEU A 18 -4.15 -19.77 1.16
CA LEU A 18 -3.10 -19.67 2.17
C LEU A 18 -2.99 -18.23 2.70
N PHE A 19 -2.96 -17.26 1.81
CA PHE A 19 -2.92 -15.84 2.12
C PHE A 19 -4.08 -15.45 3.06
N ASN A 20 -5.32 -15.77 2.68
CA ASN A 20 -6.49 -15.48 3.50
C ASN A 20 -6.44 -16.20 4.86
N LYS A 21 -5.89 -17.42 4.91
CA LYS A 21 -5.73 -18.18 6.15
C LYS A 21 -4.72 -17.54 7.10
N LEU A 22 -3.60 -17.08 6.57
CA LEU A 22 -2.54 -16.44 7.36
C LEU A 22 -2.95 -15.05 7.88
N ILE A 23 -3.75 -14.30 7.12
CA ILE A 23 -4.30 -13.01 7.57
C ILE A 23 -5.49 -13.21 8.51
N GLY A 24 -6.32 -14.22 8.27
CA GLY A 24 -7.57 -14.45 9.00
C GLY A 24 -7.43 -14.92 10.46
N GLN A 25 -6.21 -15.09 10.96
CA GLN A 25 -5.96 -15.43 12.37
C GLN A 25 -6.18 -14.24 13.33
N ARG A 26 -6.24 -13.00 12.81
CA ARG A 26 -6.82 -11.83 13.52
C ARG A 26 -7.66 -11.00 12.54
N ARG A 27 -8.97 -10.95 12.76
CA ARG A 27 -9.88 -10.03 12.09
C ARG A 27 -9.51 -8.60 12.47
N SER A 28 -8.79 -7.87 11.61
CA SER A 28 -8.93 -6.42 11.62
C SER A 28 -10.28 -6.11 10.98
N ILE A 29 -11.10 -5.37 11.71
CA ILE A 29 -12.40 -4.85 11.27
C ILE A 29 -12.10 -3.84 10.14
N VAL A 30 -12.26 -4.27 8.90
CA VAL A 30 -12.34 -3.35 7.77
C VAL A 30 -13.80 -3.39 7.30
N GLU A 31 -14.48 -2.25 7.46
CA GLU A 31 -15.84 -2.03 7.00
C GLU A 31 -15.93 -2.25 5.49
N ASP A 32 -17.00 -2.94 5.06
CA ASP A 32 -17.39 -3.10 3.65
C ASP A 32 -17.70 -1.72 3.05
N THR A 33 -16.77 -1.15 2.30
CA THR A 33 -17.03 0.01 1.46
C THR A 33 -17.51 -0.47 0.10
N PRO A 34 -18.70 -0.07 -0.39
CA PRO A 34 -19.19 -0.50 -1.70
C PRO A 34 -18.33 0.10 -2.82
N GLY A 35 -17.74 -0.75 -3.65
CA GLY A 35 -17.02 -0.34 -4.87
C GLY A 35 -15.61 -0.89 -5.05
N VAL A 36 -15.06 -1.62 -4.07
CA VAL A 36 -13.71 -2.19 -4.16
C VAL A 36 -13.79 -3.69 -4.41
N THR A 37 -13.12 -4.15 -5.44
CA THR A 37 -13.04 -5.56 -5.83
C THR A 37 -12.40 -6.40 -4.73
N ARG A 38 -12.99 -7.57 -4.46
CA ARG A 38 -12.68 -8.52 -3.37
C ARG A 38 -11.28 -9.19 -3.40
N ASP A 39 -10.42 -8.84 -4.31
CA ASP A 39 -9.11 -9.47 -4.45
C ASP A 39 -8.04 -8.72 -3.64
N ARG A 40 -7.94 -9.06 -2.35
CA ARG A 40 -6.85 -8.57 -1.50
C ARG A 40 -5.55 -9.26 -1.92
N ILE A 41 -4.69 -8.51 -2.57
CA ILE A 41 -3.33 -8.94 -2.95
C ILE A 41 -2.36 -8.77 -1.76
N TYR A 42 -2.75 -7.99 -0.74
CA TYR A 42 -1.88 -7.52 0.34
C TYR A 42 -2.59 -7.58 1.70
N GLY A 43 -1.87 -7.95 2.76
CA GLY A 43 -2.41 -7.98 4.11
C GLY A 43 -1.34 -7.99 5.19
N GLU A 44 -1.73 -7.57 6.39
CA GLU A 44 -0.89 -7.65 7.59
C GLU A 44 -1.23 -8.89 8.40
N SER A 45 -0.22 -9.50 8.99
CA SER A 45 -0.32 -10.61 9.92
C SER A 45 0.64 -10.44 11.08
N GLU A 46 0.39 -11.19 12.15
CA GLU A 46 1.25 -11.21 13.34
C GLU A 46 1.45 -12.66 13.78
N TRP A 47 2.69 -13.04 14.06
CA TRP A 47 3.04 -14.34 14.58
C TRP A 47 4.12 -14.23 15.66
N CYS A 48 3.91 -14.87 16.80
CA CYS A 48 4.83 -14.80 17.96
C CYS A 48 5.24 -13.35 18.35
N GLY A 49 4.30 -12.40 18.27
CA GLY A 49 4.54 -10.99 18.59
C GLY A 49 5.21 -10.18 17.47
N ARG A 50 5.67 -10.82 16.37
CA ARG A 50 6.27 -10.15 15.22
C ARG A 50 5.21 -9.84 14.17
N LYS A 51 5.06 -8.56 13.84
CA LYS A 51 4.19 -8.08 12.77
C LYS A 51 4.92 -8.10 11.44
N PHE A 52 4.26 -8.61 10.42
CA PHE A 52 4.80 -8.68 9.06
C PHE A 52 3.69 -8.47 8.03
N ARG A 53 4.09 -8.25 6.80
CA ARG A 53 3.21 -8.07 5.66
C ARG A 53 3.27 -9.29 4.75
N LEU A 54 2.11 -9.66 4.22
CA LEU A 54 1.97 -10.75 3.25
C LEU A 54 1.53 -10.17 1.91
N VAL A 55 2.11 -10.68 0.83
CA VAL A 55 1.67 -10.37 -0.53
C VAL A 55 1.40 -11.66 -1.29
N ASP A 56 0.20 -11.77 -1.89
CA ASP A 56 -0.09 -12.81 -2.87
C ASP A 56 0.31 -12.28 -4.26
N THR A 57 1.42 -12.76 -4.79
CA THR A 57 1.89 -12.37 -6.12
C THR A 57 1.04 -12.96 -7.25
N GLY A 58 0.12 -13.86 -6.92
CA GLY A 58 -0.69 -14.65 -7.86
C GLY A 58 -2.15 -14.24 -8.01
N GLY A 59 -2.55 -13.10 -7.46
CA GLY A 59 -3.96 -12.66 -7.46
C GLY A 59 -4.62 -12.52 -8.85
N ILE A 60 -3.91 -12.86 -9.91
CA ILE A 60 -4.40 -12.84 -11.29
C ILE A 60 -3.87 -14.08 -12.01
N GLU A 61 -4.76 -14.94 -12.44
CA GLU A 61 -4.43 -16.17 -13.15
C GLU A 61 -4.15 -15.92 -14.64
N PRO A 62 -3.15 -16.61 -15.24
CA PRO A 62 -2.93 -16.59 -16.68
C PRO A 62 -4.13 -17.21 -17.41
N ARG A 63 -4.44 -16.66 -18.61
CA ARG A 63 -5.58 -17.12 -19.41
C ARG A 63 -5.33 -18.42 -20.19
N THR A 64 -4.07 -18.80 -20.33
CA THR A 64 -3.66 -20.00 -21.11
C THR A 64 -2.49 -20.72 -20.42
N ASP A 65 -2.41 -22.03 -20.60
CA ASP A 65 -1.36 -22.87 -20.02
C ASP A 65 0.05 -22.51 -20.53
N ASP A 66 0.18 -22.02 -21.75
CA ASP A 66 1.46 -21.58 -22.33
C ASP A 66 2.07 -20.35 -21.61
N GLN A 67 1.25 -19.59 -20.85
CA GLN A 67 1.68 -18.41 -20.13
C GLN A 67 2.04 -18.68 -18.66
N ILE A 68 1.83 -19.91 -18.17
CA ILE A 68 2.04 -20.25 -16.75
C ILE A 68 3.47 -19.98 -16.32
N LEU A 69 4.44 -20.41 -17.09
CA LEU A 69 5.86 -20.26 -16.73
C LEU A 69 6.32 -18.80 -16.74
N SER A 70 5.89 -18.03 -17.75
CA SER A 70 6.21 -16.59 -17.79
C SER A 70 5.60 -15.84 -16.60
N PHE A 71 4.37 -16.18 -16.25
CA PHE A 71 3.67 -15.66 -15.10
C PHE A 71 4.37 -15.99 -13.76
N MET A 72 4.79 -17.24 -13.58
CA MET A 72 5.53 -17.64 -12.37
C MET A 72 6.90 -16.96 -12.27
N ARG A 73 7.60 -16.80 -13.38
CA ARG A 73 8.88 -16.07 -13.42
C ARG A 73 8.71 -14.62 -12.99
N GLU A 74 7.69 -13.98 -13.49
CA GLU A 74 7.40 -12.59 -13.16
C GLU A 74 7.00 -12.41 -11.69
N GLN A 75 6.20 -13.33 -11.12
CA GLN A 75 5.93 -13.38 -9.69
C GLN A 75 7.22 -13.51 -8.87
N ALA A 76 8.09 -14.42 -9.28
CA ALA A 76 9.36 -14.66 -8.61
C ALA A 76 10.28 -13.43 -8.71
N GLU A 77 10.33 -12.72 -9.85
CA GLU A 77 11.10 -11.49 -10.00
C GLU A 77 10.63 -10.40 -9.05
N ILE A 78 9.33 -10.20 -8.92
CA ILE A 78 8.75 -9.23 -7.98
C ILE A 78 9.09 -9.61 -6.53
N ALA A 79 8.89 -10.89 -6.17
CA ALA A 79 9.21 -11.37 -4.84
C ALA A 79 10.70 -11.18 -4.52
N ILE A 80 11.60 -11.53 -5.45
CA ILE A 80 13.05 -11.35 -5.31
C ILE A 80 13.42 -9.89 -5.08
N GLN A 81 12.75 -8.96 -5.76
CA GLN A 81 13.04 -7.54 -5.66
C GLN A 81 12.60 -6.94 -4.31
N HIS A 82 11.46 -7.35 -3.78
CA HIS A 82 10.79 -6.63 -2.69
C HIS A 82 10.64 -7.41 -1.38
N ALA A 83 10.60 -8.75 -1.43
CA ALA A 83 10.36 -9.55 -0.23
C ALA A 83 11.61 -9.76 0.61
N ASP A 84 11.42 -9.79 1.94
CA ASP A 84 12.44 -10.25 2.88
C ASP A 84 12.49 -11.77 2.94
N VAL A 85 11.32 -12.44 2.80
CA VAL A 85 11.19 -13.90 2.75
C VAL A 85 10.22 -14.29 1.65
N ILE A 86 10.53 -15.35 0.92
CA ILE A 86 9.68 -15.88 -0.14
C ILE A 86 9.11 -17.23 0.28
N ILE A 87 7.80 -17.36 0.31
CA ILE A 87 7.12 -18.66 0.41
C ILE A 87 6.91 -19.19 -1.01
N PHE A 88 7.60 -20.26 -1.36
CA PHE A 88 7.37 -20.95 -2.63
C PHE A 88 6.35 -22.06 -2.41
N LEU A 89 5.11 -21.84 -2.90
CA LEU A 89 3.98 -22.74 -2.68
C LEU A 89 3.79 -23.68 -3.86
N THR A 90 3.81 -24.98 -3.58
CA THR A 90 3.60 -26.08 -4.53
C THR A 90 2.37 -26.90 -4.15
N ASP A 91 1.97 -27.88 -4.95
CA ASP A 91 0.77 -28.70 -4.77
C ASP A 91 1.11 -30.18 -4.85
N VAL A 92 0.94 -30.93 -3.75
CA VAL A 92 1.23 -32.37 -3.69
C VAL A 92 0.37 -33.19 -4.65
N LYS A 93 -0.88 -32.77 -4.91
CA LYS A 93 -1.81 -33.52 -5.79
C LYS A 93 -1.40 -33.48 -7.26
N THR A 94 -0.74 -32.40 -7.68
CA THR A 94 -0.24 -32.28 -9.06
C THR A 94 1.18 -32.82 -9.21
N GLY A 95 1.88 -33.02 -8.09
CA GLY A 95 3.30 -33.40 -8.06
C GLY A 95 4.24 -32.28 -8.52
N LEU A 96 5.51 -32.62 -8.61
CA LEU A 96 6.56 -31.69 -9.04
C LEU A 96 6.52 -31.51 -10.56
N THR A 97 6.48 -30.24 -11.02
CA THR A 97 6.45 -29.90 -12.46
C THR A 97 7.73 -29.24 -12.93
N ALA A 98 7.98 -29.26 -14.25
CA ALA A 98 9.11 -28.54 -14.87
C ALA A 98 9.08 -27.04 -14.57
N SER A 99 7.88 -26.42 -14.53
CA SER A 99 7.72 -25.01 -14.18
C SER A 99 8.13 -24.72 -12.73
N ASP A 100 7.82 -25.61 -11.78
CA ASP A 100 8.27 -25.47 -10.40
C ASP A 100 9.80 -25.52 -10.31
N GLN A 101 10.44 -26.44 -11.06
CA GLN A 101 11.89 -26.59 -11.09
C GLN A 101 12.59 -25.35 -11.67
N GLU A 102 12.06 -24.76 -12.75
CA GLU A 102 12.65 -23.56 -13.34
C GLU A 102 12.57 -22.37 -12.41
N VAL A 103 11.42 -22.16 -11.76
CA VAL A 103 11.24 -21.07 -10.80
C VAL A 103 12.09 -21.30 -9.56
N ALA A 104 12.18 -22.52 -9.05
CA ALA A 104 13.07 -22.87 -7.95
C ALA A 104 14.53 -22.50 -8.26
N ASN A 105 15.02 -22.84 -9.47
CA ASN A 105 16.35 -22.47 -9.91
C ASN A 105 16.58 -20.94 -9.98
N MET A 106 15.56 -20.19 -10.36
CA MET A 106 15.62 -18.73 -10.39
C MET A 106 15.66 -18.15 -8.97
N LEU A 107 14.82 -18.66 -8.07
CA LEU A 107 14.80 -18.27 -6.67
C LEU A 107 16.13 -18.57 -5.97
N LEU A 108 16.72 -19.74 -6.19
CA LEU A 108 18.03 -20.11 -5.65
C LEU A 108 19.15 -19.13 -6.04
N ARG A 109 19.13 -18.65 -7.28
CA ARG A 109 20.13 -17.68 -7.76
C ARG A 109 19.97 -16.29 -7.16
N SER A 110 18.84 -15.98 -6.57
CA SER A 110 18.57 -14.67 -5.99
C SER A 110 19.21 -14.45 -4.62
N HIS A 111 19.66 -15.53 -3.95
CA HIS A 111 20.16 -15.51 -2.58
C HIS A 111 19.17 -14.94 -1.53
N LYS A 112 17.88 -14.85 -1.87
CA LYS A 112 16.83 -14.49 -0.92
C LYS A 112 16.45 -15.70 -0.06
N PRO A 113 16.04 -15.51 1.20
CA PRO A 113 15.47 -16.57 2.00
C PRO A 113 14.20 -17.12 1.36
N ILE A 114 14.16 -18.44 1.19
CA ILE A 114 13.03 -19.15 0.58
C ILE A 114 12.55 -20.23 1.55
N VAL A 115 11.25 -20.28 1.78
CA VAL A 115 10.59 -21.33 2.54
C VAL A 115 9.70 -22.11 1.57
N LEU A 116 10.02 -23.41 1.37
CA LEU A 116 9.26 -24.29 0.49
C LEU A 116 8.04 -24.84 1.23
N ALA A 117 6.84 -24.55 0.73
CA ALA A 117 5.59 -25.07 1.27
C ALA A 117 4.90 -25.98 0.24
N VAL A 118 4.51 -27.17 0.66
CA VAL A 118 3.76 -28.13 -0.16
C VAL A 118 2.34 -28.19 0.33
N ASN A 119 1.40 -27.66 -0.46
CA ASN A 119 -0.01 -27.49 -0.10
C ASN A 119 -0.85 -28.72 -0.48
N LYS A 120 -2.09 -28.70 0.00
CA LYS A 120 -3.12 -29.74 -0.17
C LYS A 120 -2.79 -31.05 0.54
N MET A 121 -2.00 -30.96 1.63
CA MET A 121 -1.74 -32.04 2.57
C MET A 121 -2.92 -32.16 3.56
N ASP A 122 -4.07 -32.60 3.06
CA ASP A 122 -5.33 -32.58 3.80
C ASP A 122 -5.49 -33.74 4.80
N SER A 123 -4.61 -34.77 4.72
CA SER A 123 -4.67 -35.97 5.59
C SER A 123 -3.75 -35.83 6.80
N THR A 124 -4.29 -35.99 7.98
CA THR A 124 -3.61 -35.89 9.30
C THR A 124 -3.00 -37.24 9.77
N GLY A 125 -2.61 -38.13 8.94
CA GLY A 125 -2.17 -39.44 9.45
C GLY A 125 -1.01 -40.14 8.72
N ARG A 126 -0.80 -39.88 7.47
CA ARG A 126 0.33 -40.37 6.69
C ARG A 126 0.80 -39.32 5.71
N VAL A 127 2.07 -39.02 5.75
CA VAL A 127 2.69 -38.13 4.74
C VAL A 127 2.55 -38.85 3.39
N ASN A 128 1.95 -38.18 2.41
CA ASN A 128 1.90 -38.68 1.04
C ASN A 128 3.33 -38.91 0.54
N PRO A 129 3.68 -40.13 0.01
CA PRO A 129 5.01 -40.36 -0.51
C PRO A 129 5.48 -39.35 -1.55
N ASP A 130 4.57 -38.82 -2.35
CA ASP A 130 4.84 -37.76 -3.36
C ASP A 130 5.38 -36.44 -2.74
N PHE A 131 5.16 -36.22 -1.45
CA PHE A 131 5.73 -35.10 -0.73
C PHE A 131 7.27 -35.07 -0.79
N TYR A 132 7.92 -36.23 -0.77
CA TYR A 132 9.36 -36.31 -0.76
C TYR A 132 10.01 -35.95 -2.11
N GLU A 133 9.24 -35.91 -3.20
CA GLU A 133 9.74 -35.45 -4.51
C GLU A 133 10.14 -33.96 -4.47
N PHE A 134 9.55 -33.16 -3.60
CA PHE A 134 9.80 -31.72 -3.51
C PHE A 134 11.19 -31.38 -2.93
N TYR A 135 11.89 -32.33 -2.29
CA TYR A 135 13.30 -32.19 -1.94
C TYR A 135 14.20 -32.00 -3.17
N ASN A 136 13.78 -32.48 -4.34
CA ASN A 136 14.51 -32.29 -5.60
C ASN A 136 14.59 -30.85 -6.06
N LEU A 137 13.79 -29.95 -5.48
CA LEU A 137 13.88 -28.49 -5.75
C LEU A 137 15.12 -27.83 -5.13
N GLY A 138 15.77 -28.49 -4.15
CA GLY A 138 16.98 -27.96 -3.51
C GLY A 138 16.77 -26.70 -2.68
N LEU A 139 15.53 -26.43 -2.23
CA LEU A 139 15.15 -25.24 -1.46
C LEU A 139 15.12 -25.48 0.06
N GLY A 140 15.75 -26.53 0.55
CA GLY A 140 15.70 -26.96 1.94
C GLY A 140 14.55 -27.92 2.23
N ASP A 141 14.19 -28.07 3.51
CA ASP A 141 13.14 -28.99 3.93
C ASP A 141 11.75 -28.45 3.55
N PRO A 142 10.96 -29.21 2.77
CA PRO A 142 9.60 -28.78 2.43
C PRO A 142 8.69 -28.87 3.64
N ILE A 143 7.82 -27.88 3.83
CA ILE A 143 6.83 -27.84 4.89
C ILE A 143 5.47 -28.25 4.35
N ALA A 144 4.89 -29.29 4.95
CA ALA A 144 3.56 -29.79 4.59
C ALA A 144 2.49 -28.84 5.12
N VAL A 145 1.65 -28.27 4.24
CA VAL A 145 0.58 -27.37 4.63
C VAL A 145 -0.77 -27.79 4.04
N SER A 146 -1.84 -27.43 4.72
CA SER A 146 -3.19 -27.42 4.18
C SER A 146 -3.79 -26.04 4.34
N ALA A 147 -3.81 -25.26 3.27
CA ALA A 147 -4.38 -23.90 3.28
C ALA A 147 -5.87 -23.89 3.63
N VAL A 148 -6.60 -24.98 3.30
CA VAL A 148 -8.03 -25.15 3.62
C VAL A 148 -8.23 -25.34 5.12
N HIS A 149 -7.50 -26.27 5.72
CA HIS A 149 -7.67 -26.67 7.11
C HIS A 149 -6.78 -25.89 8.08
N GLY A 150 -5.74 -25.22 7.59
CA GLY A 150 -4.76 -24.48 8.40
C GLY A 150 -3.71 -25.37 9.07
N HIS A 151 -3.59 -26.66 8.65
CA HIS A 151 -2.53 -27.51 9.15
C HIS A 151 -1.17 -27.07 8.61
N GLY A 152 -0.13 -27.13 9.45
CA GLY A 152 1.25 -26.77 9.09
C GLY A 152 1.51 -25.26 8.87
N THR A 153 0.49 -24.41 9.05
CA THR A 153 0.65 -22.95 8.88
C THR A 153 1.52 -22.34 9.98
N GLY A 154 1.49 -22.90 11.19
CA GLY A 154 2.37 -22.52 12.30
C GLY A 154 3.82 -22.79 11.97
N ASP A 155 4.15 -24.02 11.57
CA ASP A 155 5.52 -24.44 11.19
C ASP A 155 6.03 -23.59 10.03
N LEU A 156 5.16 -23.25 9.07
CA LEU A 156 5.49 -22.36 7.95
C LEU A 156 5.86 -20.96 8.44
N LEU A 157 5.09 -20.40 9.36
CA LEU A 157 5.36 -19.06 9.92
C LEU A 157 6.60 -19.06 10.81
N ASP A 158 6.83 -20.12 11.60
CA ASP A 158 8.06 -20.27 12.40
C ASP A 158 9.30 -20.31 11.50
N ALA A 159 9.24 -21.02 10.37
CA ALA A 159 10.30 -21.03 9.38
C ALA A 159 10.54 -19.65 8.73
N CYS A 160 9.48 -18.88 8.48
CA CYS A 160 9.61 -17.53 7.94
C CYS A 160 10.23 -16.57 8.97
N LEU A 161 9.86 -16.68 10.25
CA LEU A 161 10.37 -15.81 11.33
C LEU A 161 11.89 -15.87 11.47
N GLN A 162 12.52 -17.02 11.20
CA GLN A 162 13.99 -17.18 11.30
C GLN A 162 14.75 -16.25 10.36
N TYR A 163 14.10 -15.81 9.29
CA TYR A 163 14.69 -14.94 8.27
C TYR A 163 14.24 -13.48 8.39
N PHE A 164 13.39 -13.16 9.35
CA PHE A 164 13.00 -11.77 9.54
C PHE A 164 14.19 -10.95 10.03
N PRO A 165 14.40 -9.76 9.47
CA PRO A 165 15.41 -8.85 9.98
C PRO A 165 15.16 -8.61 11.47
N PRO A 166 16.22 -8.38 12.27
CA PRO A 166 16.05 -7.99 13.68
C PRO A 166 15.12 -6.76 13.74
N GLU A 167 14.40 -6.63 14.85
CA GLU A 167 13.72 -5.37 15.15
C GLU A 167 14.83 -4.35 15.44
N ASP A 168 15.22 -3.64 14.40
CA ASP A 168 16.12 -2.53 14.61
C ASP A 168 15.24 -1.38 15.18
N ASP A 169 15.55 -0.95 16.39
CA ASP A 169 15.29 0.39 16.89
C ASP A 169 16.21 1.39 16.15
N GLU A 170 16.37 1.24 14.82
CA GLU A 170 16.99 2.29 14.03
C GLU A 170 16.05 3.49 14.15
N GLU A 171 16.53 4.52 14.84
CA GLU A 171 15.98 5.87 14.72
C GLU A 171 15.90 6.14 13.22
N GLU A 172 14.71 5.94 12.63
CA GLU A 172 14.45 6.41 11.27
C GLU A 172 14.80 7.90 11.31
N ASP A 173 15.68 8.33 10.41
CA ASP A 173 16.05 9.76 10.32
C ASP A 173 14.71 10.50 10.10
N GLU A 174 14.15 11.06 11.18
CA GLU A 174 12.81 11.68 11.22
C GLU A 174 12.70 12.81 10.20
N ASP A 175 13.85 13.27 9.71
CA ASP A 175 13.94 14.36 8.72
C ASP A 175 13.81 13.89 7.26
N VAL A 176 13.68 12.59 6.98
CA VAL A 176 13.62 12.07 5.61
C VAL A 176 12.20 11.68 5.22
N ILE A 177 11.64 12.35 4.20
CA ILE A 177 10.30 12.06 3.69
C ILE A 177 10.36 11.00 2.59
N LYS A 178 9.64 9.89 2.77
CA LYS A 178 9.52 8.81 1.80
C LYS A 178 8.39 9.11 0.81
N VAL A 179 8.72 9.16 -0.48
CA VAL A 179 7.80 9.58 -1.54
C VAL A 179 7.60 8.47 -2.55
N ALA A 180 6.35 8.06 -2.79
CA ALA A 180 5.99 7.15 -3.87
C ALA A 180 5.42 7.93 -5.07
N ILE A 181 5.89 7.63 -6.29
CA ILE A 181 5.32 8.15 -7.53
C ILE A 181 4.48 7.06 -8.17
N ILE A 182 3.15 7.23 -8.14
CA ILE A 182 2.19 6.24 -8.61
C ILE A 182 1.33 6.80 -9.75
N GLY A 183 0.74 5.94 -10.55
CA GLY A 183 -0.09 6.31 -11.70
C GLY A 183 0.01 5.27 -12.82
N LYS A 184 -0.84 5.36 -13.81
CA LYS A 184 -0.88 4.46 -14.97
C LYS A 184 0.44 4.45 -15.79
N PRO A 185 0.66 3.47 -16.66
CA PRO A 185 1.77 3.49 -17.60
C PRO A 185 1.78 4.76 -18.47
N ASN A 186 2.95 5.20 -18.90
CA ASN A 186 3.16 6.35 -19.81
C ASN A 186 2.69 7.74 -19.34
N VAL A 187 2.21 7.88 -18.09
CA VAL A 187 1.83 9.19 -17.51
C VAL A 187 3.04 10.09 -17.23
N GLY A 188 4.27 9.56 -17.34
CA GLY A 188 5.53 10.30 -17.18
C GLY A 188 6.23 10.13 -15.83
N LYS A 189 5.95 9.05 -15.08
CA LYS A 189 6.63 8.73 -13.80
C LYS A 189 8.15 8.71 -13.96
N SER A 190 8.65 7.94 -14.92
CA SER A 190 10.09 7.85 -15.20
C SER A 190 10.70 9.19 -15.64
N SER A 191 9.94 10.00 -16.38
CA SER A 191 10.38 11.33 -16.79
C SER A 191 10.52 12.27 -15.60
N LEU A 192 9.54 12.23 -14.67
CA LEU A 192 9.59 13.02 -13.43
C LEU A 192 10.75 12.57 -12.55
N THR A 193 10.90 11.26 -12.32
CA THR A 193 12.02 10.70 -11.56
C THR A 193 13.37 11.09 -12.14
N ASN A 194 13.55 10.95 -13.46
CA ASN A 194 14.79 11.35 -14.12
C ASN A 194 15.04 12.86 -14.03
N ARG A 195 14.01 13.67 -14.10
CA ARG A 195 14.11 15.13 -13.93
C ARG A 195 14.56 15.51 -12.52
N ILE A 196 13.97 14.90 -11.50
CA ILE A 196 14.33 15.12 -10.10
C ILE A 196 15.77 14.67 -9.85
N LEU A 197 16.13 13.46 -10.27
CA LEU A 197 17.44 12.87 -10.03
C LEU A 197 18.54 13.43 -10.96
N GLY A 198 18.19 14.07 -12.06
CA GLY A 198 19.11 14.68 -13.04
C GLY A 198 19.48 16.13 -12.75
N THR A 199 18.91 16.77 -11.75
CA THR A 199 19.35 18.11 -11.31
C THR A 199 20.66 18.00 -10.53
N GLU A 200 21.64 18.87 -10.83
CA GLU A 200 23.09 18.81 -10.50
C GLU A 200 23.48 18.77 -8.99
N ARG A 201 22.55 18.56 -8.08
CA ARG A 201 22.82 18.48 -6.63
C ARG A 201 22.49 17.11 -6.06
N MET A 202 22.89 16.04 -6.77
CA MET A 202 22.82 14.70 -6.19
C MET A 202 24.02 14.47 -5.26
N ILE A 203 23.77 14.43 -3.97
CA ILE A 203 24.60 13.61 -3.08
C ILE A 203 24.01 12.20 -3.14
N VAL A 204 24.47 11.40 -4.09
CA VAL A 204 24.34 9.93 -3.98
C VAL A 204 25.34 9.54 -2.89
N SER A 205 24.94 9.71 -1.63
CA SER A 205 25.74 9.16 -0.57
C SER A 205 25.48 7.65 -0.55
N ASN A 206 26.48 6.87 -0.96
CA ASN A 206 26.68 5.52 -0.46
C ASN A 206 26.99 5.63 1.04
N VAL A 207 26.04 6.04 1.84
CA VAL A 207 26.13 5.93 3.28
C VAL A 207 26.02 4.45 3.58
N ALA A 208 27.14 3.85 4.00
CA ALA A 208 27.18 2.50 4.51
C ALA A 208 26.18 2.40 5.69
N GLY A 209 25.06 1.72 5.49
CA GLY A 209 23.94 1.62 6.44
C GLY A 209 22.56 1.83 5.82
N THR A 210 22.42 2.60 4.71
CA THR A 210 21.14 2.85 4.02
C THR A 210 20.92 1.94 2.81
N THR A 211 21.77 0.95 2.61
CA THR A 211 21.82 0.06 1.43
C THR A 211 20.86 -1.12 1.50
N ARG A 212 19.68 -1.01 2.16
CA ARG A 212 18.73 -2.14 2.15
C ARG A 212 17.93 -2.28 0.86
N ASP A 213 17.73 -1.19 0.09
CA ASP A 213 16.98 -1.27 -1.17
C ASP A 213 17.73 -0.56 -2.31
N ALA A 214 18.42 -1.34 -3.15
CA ALA A 214 19.04 -0.87 -4.41
C ALA A 214 18.02 -0.27 -5.42
N ILE A 215 16.76 -0.18 -5.02
CA ILE A 215 15.59 0.19 -5.83
C ILE A 215 15.17 1.64 -5.55
N ASP A 216 15.49 2.18 -4.38
CA ASP A 216 15.12 3.52 -3.95
C ASP A 216 16.20 4.55 -4.32
N SER A 217 15.79 5.82 -4.45
CA SER A 217 16.72 6.92 -4.74
C SER A 217 16.62 7.99 -3.66
N TYR A 218 17.74 8.25 -3.02
CA TYR A 218 17.88 9.36 -2.07
C TYR A 218 18.07 10.67 -2.83
N PHE A 219 17.41 11.72 -2.37
CA PHE A 219 17.50 13.06 -2.93
C PHE A 219 17.48 14.11 -1.82
N GLU A 220 18.36 15.07 -1.86
CA GLU A 220 18.45 16.18 -0.90
C GLU A 220 18.55 17.51 -1.65
N ASN A 221 17.82 18.50 -1.16
CA ASN A 221 17.87 19.87 -1.65
C ASN A 221 17.75 20.88 -0.50
N GLU A 222 17.65 22.18 -0.81
CA GLU A 222 17.48 23.24 0.19
C GLU A 222 16.17 23.13 1.01
N GLN A 223 15.20 22.35 0.54
CA GLN A 223 13.87 22.18 1.15
C GLN A 223 13.78 20.95 2.06
N GLY A 224 14.70 20.00 1.93
CA GLY A 224 14.74 18.81 2.77
C GLY A 224 15.38 17.59 2.13
N LYS A 225 15.23 16.46 2.83
CA LYS A 225 15.73 15.14 2.44
C LYS A 225 14.56 14.24 2.02
N TYR A 226 14.71 13.51 0.94
CA TYR A 226 13.65 12.68 0.36
C TYR A 226 14.19 11.32 -0.07
N VAL A 227 13.36 10.29 0.05
CA VAL A 227 13.61 8.98 -0.54
C VAL A 227 12.48 8.68 -1.53
N PHE A 228 12.81 8.61 -2.82
CA PHE A 228 11.87 8.19 -3.85
C PHE A 228 11.87 6.67 -3.97
N ILE A 229 10.73 6.04 -3.68
CA ILE A 229 10.55 4.60 -3.58
C ILE A 229 10.37 3.98 -4.97
N ASP A 230 10.95 2.78 -5.19
CA ASP A 230 10.84 1.95 -6.41
C ASP A 230 11.28 2.66 -7.71
N THR A 231 12.33 3.47 -7.65
CA THR A 231 12.82 4.19 -8.83
C THR A 231 13.53 3.30 -9.84
N ALA A 232 14.10 2.16 -9.45
CA ALA A 232 14.79 1.23 -10.37
C ALA A 232 13.82 0.53 -11.32
N GLY A 233 12.60 0.20 -10.89
CA GLY A 233 11.54 -0.30 -11.76
C GLY A 233 11.08 0.71 -12.80
N MET A 234 11.21 1.99 -12.52
CA MET A 234 10.90 3.09 -13.45
C MET A 234 11.99 3.33 -14.50
N ARG A 235 13.26 2.95 -14.23
CA ARG A 235 14.41 3.16 -15.14
C ARG A 235 14.54 2.10 -16.22
N LYS A 236 14.12 0.85 -15.95
CA LYS A 236 14.15 -0.22 -16.95
C LYS A 236 12.92 -0.14 -17.85
N LYS A 237 13.05 0.50 -19.01
CA LYS A 237 12.06 0.38 -20.09
C LYS A 237 12.06 -1.06 -20.60
N SER A 238 11.08 -1.88 -20.25
CA SER A 238 10.82 -3.14 -20.93
C SER A 238 9.75 -2.93 -22.01
N LYS A 239 10.09 -3.41 -23.21
CA LYS A 239 9.20 -3.47 -24.37
C LYS A 239 8.32 -4.73 -24.24
N VAL A 240 7.28 -4.72 -23.46
CA VAL A 240 6.24 -5.77 -23.55
C VAL A 240 4.92 -5.15 -23.06
N ASP A 241 3.95 -5.08 -23.95
CA ASP A 241 2.61 -4.56 -23.74
C ASP A 241 1.72 -5.61 -23.05
N ASP A 242 0.67 -5.19 -22.36
CA ASP A 242 -0.50 -5.93 -21.82
C ASP A 242 -0.35 -6.75 -20.52
N VAL A 243 0.77 -7.39 -20.21
CA VAL A 243 0.96 -8.09 -18.92
C VAL A 243 1.42 -7.12 -17.84
N ILE A 244 2.04 -6.01 -18.24
CA ILE A 244 2.64 -4.96 -17.40
C ILE A 244 1.61 -4.22 -16.53
N GLU A 245 0.36 -4.15 -16.96
CA GLU A 245 -0.67 -3.34 -16.30
C GLU A 245 -1.02 -3.84 -14.90
N ARG A 246 -1.09 -5.15 -14.70
CA ARG A 246 -1.49 -5.81 -13.46
C ARG A 246 -0.39 -5.80 -12.39
N TYR A 247 0.86 -5.95 -12.82
CA TYR A 247 2.03 -5.82 -11.94
C TYR A 247 2.33 -4.36 -11.55
N SER A 248 1.85 -3.41 -12.37
CA SER A 248 1.87 -1.99 -12.03
C SER A 248 1.07 -1.69 -10.75
N VAL A 249 -0.06 -2.37 -10.55
CA VAL A 249 -0.88 -2.22 -9.33
C VAL A 249 -0.17 -2.79 -8.10
N LEU A 250 0.42 -3.99 -8.21
CA LEU A 250 1.16 -4.60 -7.09
C LEU A 250 2.36 -3.73 -6.68
N ARG A 251 3.16 -3.26 -7.64
CA ARG A 251 4.28 -2.35 -7.37
C ARG A 251 3.81 -1.04 -6.76
N ALA A 252 2.70 -0.49 -7.28
CA ALA A 252 2.11 0.72 -6.71
C ALA A 252 1.71 0.51 -5.25
N THR A 253 1.08 -0.63 -4.91
CA THR A 253 0.71 -0.97 -3.53
C THR A 253 1.94 -1.08 -2.63
N MET A 254 2.98 -1.79 -3.06
CA MET A 254 4.22 -1.92 -2.29
C MET A 254 4.91 -0.56 -2.07
N ALA A 255 4.92 0.31 -3.08
CA ALA A 255 5.48 1.65 -2.96
C ALA A 255 4.63 2.53 -2.03
N ILE A 256 3.30 2.47 -2.15
CA ILE A 256 2.35 3.18 -1.29
C ILE A 256 2.59 2.85 0.18
N ASP A 257 2.72 1.57 0.52
CA ASP A 257 2.86 1.14 1.91
C ASP A 257 4.10 1.71 2.59
N ARG A 258 5.20 1.84 1.85
CA ARG A 258 6.48 2.34 2.34
C ARG A 258 6.55 3.87 2.36
N ALA A 259 5.66 4.55 1.66
CA ALA A 259 5.67 6.00 1.49
C ALA A 259 5.00 6.73 2.66
N ASP A 260 5.45 7.96 2.90
CA ASP A 260 4.75 8.96 3.72
C ASP A 260 3.82 9.81 2.85
N VAL A 261 4.28 10.14 1.62
CA VAL A 261 3.54 10.94 0.65
C VAL A 261 3.46 10.22 -0.69
N CYS A 262 2.27 10.13 -1.27
CA CYS A 262 2.02 9.56 -2.59
C CYS A 262 1.74 10.66 -3.62
N LEU A 263 2.53 10.67 -4.69
CA LEU A 263 2.32 11.52 -5.86
C LEU A 263 1.49 10.74 -6.88
N ILE A 264 0.22 11.08 -7.01
CA ILE A 264 -0.72 10.43 -7.94
C ILE A 264 -0.63 11.17 -9.28
N MET A 265 0.06 10.56 -10.25
CA MET A 265 0.28 11.18 -11.56
C MET A 265 -0.88 10.92 -12.52
N ILE A 266 -1.39 12.00 -13.12
CA ILE A 266 -2.44 12.01 -14.14
C ILE A 266 -1.91 12.68 -15.41
N ASP A 267 -2.29 12.16 -16.58
CA ASP A 267 -1.97 12.75 -17.87
C ASP A 267 -2.95 13.89 -18.20
N ALA A 268 -2.45 15.10 -18.39
CA ALA A 268 -3.27 16.26 -18.70
C ALA A 268 -4.01 16.15 -20.04
N GLN A 269 -3.51 15.35 -20.99
CA GLN A 269 -4.17 15.16 -22.28
C GLN A 269 -5.35 14.19 -22.22
N GLU A 270 -5.26 13.16 -21.36
CA GLU A 270 -6.27 12.10 -21.26
C GLU A 270 -7.29 12.38 -20.15
N GLY A 271 -6.91 13.17 -19.12
CA GLY A 271 -7.71 13.38 -17.92
C GLY A 271 -7.68 12.15 -16.99
N VAL A 272 -8.66 12.08 -16.08
CA VAL A 272 -8.79 10.96 -15.13
C VAL A 272 -9.39 9.75 -15.83
N THR A 273 -8.74 8.60 -15.72
CA THR A 273 -9.20 7.32 -16.23
C THR A 273 -9.61 6.39 -15.10
N GLU A 274 -10.32 5.31 -15.42
CA GLU A 274 -10.69 4.27 -14.43
C GLU A 274 -9.45 3.70 -13.71
N GLN A 275 -8.33 3.55 -14.41
CA GLN A 275 -7.09 3.07 -13.84
C GLN A 275 -6.48 4.07 -12.85
N ASP A 276 -6.53 5.37 -13.17
CA ASP A 276 -6.08 6.43 -12.26
C ASP A 276 -6.92 6.43 -10.99
N THR A 277 -8.25 6.24 -11.10
CA THR A 277 -9.16 6.14 -9.95
C THR A 277 -8.82 4.94 -9.07
N LYS A 278 -8.51 3.76 -9.65
CA LYS A 278 -8.11 2.57 -8.90
C LYS A 278 -6.80 2.80 -8.13
N VAL A 279 -5.79 3.36 -8.79
CA VAL A 279 -4.48 3.61 -8.16
C VAL A 279 -4.57 4.68 -7.07
N ALA A 280 -5.35 5.73 -7.29
CA ALA A 280 -5.63 6.76 -6.29
C ALA A 280 -6.39 6.18 -5.09
N GLY A 281 -7.34 5.27 -5.33
CA GLY A 281 -8.08 4.54 -4.29
C GLY A 281 -7.17 3.75 -3.37
N LEU A 282 -6.16 3.06 -3.89
CA LEU A 282 -5.19 2.32 -3.08
C LEU A 282 -4.43 3.22 -2.10
N ALA A 283 -4.00 4.41 -2.54
CA ALA A 283 -3.30 5.36 -1.68
C ALA A 283 -4.22 5.95 -0.59
N HIS A 284 -5.49 6.21 -0.95
CA HIS A 284 -6.51 6.68 -0.02
C HIS A 284 -6.82 5.64 1.06
N GLU A 285 -7.06 4.38 0.67
CA GLU A 285 -7.36 3.27 1.58
C GLU A 285 -6.18 2.93 2.50
N ALA A 286 -4.94 3.08 1.99
CA ALA A 286 -3.74 2.94 2.80
C ALA A 286 -3.53 4.11 3.78
N GLY A 287 -4.39 5.12 3.78
CA GLY A 287 -4.29 6.25 4.68
C GLY A 287 -3.13 7.19 4.40
N LYS A 288 -2.55 7.16 3.19
CA LYS A 288 -1.36 7.95 2.87
C LYS A 288 -1.69 9.40 2.54
N ALA A 289 -0.75 10.28 2.84
CA ALA A 289 -0.80 11.65 2.37
C ALA A 289 -0.65 11.67 0.83
N CYS A 290 -1.47 12.45 0.12
CA CYS A 290 -1.61 12.38 -1.32
C CYS A 290 -1.56 13.76 -1.97
N ILE A 291 -0.86 13.83 -3.12
CA ILE A 291 -0.85 14.98 -4.02
C ILE A 291 -1.23 14.49 -5.41
N ILE A 292 -2.22 15.11 -6.05
CA ILE A 292 -2.58 14.85 -7.43
C ILE A 292 -1.67 15.68 -8.33
N VAL A 293 -0.87 15.01 -9.16
CA VAL A 293 0.12 15.64 -10.05
C VAL A 293 -0.34 15.50 -11.49
N VAL A 294 -0.83 16.56 -12.08
CA VAL A 294 -1.26 16.62 -13.48
C VAL A 294 -0.04 16.95 -14.34
N ASN A 295 0.47 15.92 -15.02
CA ASN A 295 1.69 16.00 -15.84
C ASN A 295 1.35 16.22 -17.32
N LYS A 296 2.38 16.54 -18.12
CA LYS A 296 2.32 16.91 -19.54
C LYS A 296 1.50 18.18 -19.78
N TRP A 297 1.53 19.09 -18.80
CA TRP A 297 0.82 20.36 -18.88
C TRP A 297 1.31 21.26 -20.03
N ASP A 298 2.52 21.05 -20.54
CA ASP A 298 3.09 21.71 -21.71
C ASP A 298 2.35 21.38 -23.01
N LEU A 299 1.71 20.21 -23.11
CA LEU A 299 1.04 19.71 -24.31
C LEU A 299 -0.45 20.11 -24.40
N VAL A 300 -0.98 20.74 -23.35
CA VAL A 300 -2.39 21.15 -23.30
C VAL A 300 -2.55 22.56 -23.88
N GLU A 301 -3.50 22.74 -24.79
CA GLU A 301 -3.93 24.08 -25.22
C GLU A 301 -4.63 24.79 -24.07
N LYS A 302 -4.17 26.02 -23.77
CA LYS A 302 -4.56 26.75 -22.56
C LYS A 302 -5.41 27.95 -22.90
N ASP A 303 -6.61 28.00 -22.35
CA ASP A 303 -7.38 29.23 -22.17
C ASP A 303 -7.32 29.68 -20.70
N GLY A 304 -7.88 30.84 -20.37
CA GLY A 304 -7.87 31.38 -19.00
C GLY A 304 -8.64 30.52 -17.99
N LYS A 305 -9.38 29.47 -18.40
CA LYS A 305 -10.21 28.62 -17.55
C LYS A 305 -9.85 27.12 -17.63
N THR A 306 -8.89 26.75 -18.46
CA THR A 306 -8.50 25.34 -18.68
C THR A 306 -8.09 24.65 -17.40
N MET A 307 -7.33 25.34 -16.54
CA MET A 307 -6.84 24.78 -15.29
C MET A 307 -8.01 24.56 -14.28
N ASP A 308 -8.92 25.51 -14.18
CA ASP A 308 -10.08 25.43 -13.27
C ASP A 308 -11.02 24.31 -13.70
N LYS A 309 -11.35 24.23 -14.99
CA LYS A 309 -12.19 23.16 -15.54
C LYS A 309 -11.60 21.79 -15.28
N MET A 310 -10.29 21.60 -15.54
CA MET A 310 -9.62 20.35 -15.31
C MET A 310 -9.57 19.99 -13.82
N SER A 311 -9.38 20.98 -12.95
CA SER A 311 -9.46 20.77 -11.51
C SER A 311 -10.84 20.33 -11.07
N ASP A 312 -11.90 20.92 -11.60
CA ASP A 312 -13.29 20.54 -11.30
C ASP A 312 -13.61 19.11 -11.79
N ASP A 313 -13.14 18.76 -12.98
CA ASP A 313 -13.29 17.40 -13.52
C ASP A 313 -12.56 16.38 -12.64
N ILE A 314 -11.32 16.63 -12.24
CA ILE A 314 -10.54 15.77 -11.33
C ILE A 314 -11.25 15.63 -9.98
N ARG A 315 -11.77 16.74 -9.42
CA ARG A 315 -12.52 16.73 -8.14
C ARG A 315 -13.81 15.91 -8.22
N ARG A 316 -14.49 15.94 -9.37
CA ARG A 316 -15.68 15.13 -9.61
C ARG A 316 -15.33 13.65 -9.69
N ASP A 317 -14.31 13.30 -10.46
CA ASP A 317 -13.94 11.91 -10.75
C ASP A 317 -13.22 11.24 -9.57
N LEU A 318 -12.48 12.02 -8.76
CA LEU A 318 -11.84 11.61 -7.50
C LEU A 318 -12.56 12.20 -6.27
N SER A 319 -13.87 12.12 -6.22
CA SER A 319 -14.71 12.76 -5.20
C SER A 319 -14.43 12.30 -3.76
N TYR A 320 -13.83 11.13 -3.57
CA TYR A 320 -13.38 10.60 -2.28
C TYR A 320 -12.05 11.20 -1.80
N MET A 321 -11.30 11.90 -2.67
CA MET A 321 -10.00 12.52 -2.39
C MET A 321 -10.02 14.06 -2.50
N THR A 322 -11.11 14.69 -2.12
CA THR A 322 -11.25 16.16 -2.21
C THR A 322 -10.22 16.91 -1.36
N TYR A 323 -9.60 16.24 -0.40
CA TYR A 323 -8.55 16.77 0.47
C TYR A 323 -7.18 16.88 -0.23
N ALA A 324 -6.93 16.12 -1.31
CA ALA A 324 -5.64 16.09 -1.98
C ALA A 324 -5.43 17.35 -2.85
N PRO A 325 -4.36 18.13 -2.68
CA PRO A 325 -4.05 19.26 -3.56
C PRO A 325 -3.74 18.81 -4.97
N ILE A 326 -4.03 19.67 -5.95
CA ILE A 326 -3.77 19.42 -7.37
C ILE A 326 -2.62 20.31 -7.83
N LEU A 327 -1.57 19.73 -8.41
CA LEU A 327 -0.43 20.44 -8.95
C LEU A 327 -0.24 20.13 -10.44
N PHE A 328 -0.25 21.14 -11.28
CA PHE A 328 -0.02 21.01 -12.72
C PHE A 328 1.46 21.21 -13.03
N ILE A 329 2.11 20.19 -13.63
CA ILE A 329 3.54 20.21 -13.97
C ILE A 329 3.81 19.77 -15.40
N SER A 330 5.04 20.03 -15.86
CA SER A 330 5.62 19.31 -16.99
C SER A 330 6.95 18.68 -16.58
N ALA A 331 6.98 17.37 -16.46
CA ALA A 331 8.21 16.64 -16.20
C ALA A 331 9.24 16.79 -17.34
N ALA A 332 8.78 16.96 -18.58
CA ALA A 332 9.63 17.14 -19.76
C ALA A 332 10.37 18.49 -19.74
N THR A 333 9.65 19.57 -19.48
CA THR A 333 10.23 20.92 -19.48
C THR A 333 10.79 21.36 -18.11
N GLY A 334 10.38 20.68 -17.03
CA GLY A 334 10.71 21.06 -15.64
C GLY A 334 9.76 22.12 -15.06
N GLN A 335 8.71 22.52 -15.80
CA GLN A 335 7.78 23.54 -15.35
C GLN A 335 7.10 23.12 -14.04
N ARG A 336 7.18 23.97 -13.02
CA ARG A 336 6.61 23.81 -11.67
C ARG A 336 7.09 22.58 -10.88
N VAL A 337 8.10 21.85 -11.33
CA VAL A 337 8.68 20.73 -10.58
C VAL A 337 9.28 21.19 -9.22
N PRO A 338 9.93 22.36 -9.08
CA PRO A 338 10.38 22.83 -7.76
C PRO A 338 9.25 23.00 -6.73
N ARG A 339 8.06 23.40 -7.15
CA ARG A 339 6.88 23.52 -6.27
C ARG A 339 6.40 22.18 -5.70
N LEU A 340 6.79 21.08 -6.33
CA LEU A 340 6.44 19.75 -5.87
C LEU A 340 7.02 19.46 -4.48
N PHE A 341 8.27 19.90 -4.25
CA PHE A 341 8.93 19.69 -2.95
C PHE A 341 8.29 20.54 -1.84
N GLU A 342 7.92 21.78 -2.13
CA GLU A 342 7.15 22.62 -1.20
C GLU A 342 5.82 21.95 -0.81
N MET A 343 5.13 21.38 -1.80
CA MET A 343 3.87 20.68 -1.59
C MET A 343 4.06 19.37 -0.82
N ILE A 344 5.11 18.59 -1.10
CA ILE A 344 5.45 17.37 -0.36
C ILE A 344 5.64 17.69 1.12
N ASN A 345 6.47 18.69 1.44
CA ASN A 345 6.72 19.12 2.81
C ASN A 345 5.43 19.61 3.49
N TYR A 346 4.64 20.41 2.79
CA TYR A 346 3.38 20.93 3.32
C TYR A 346 2.41 19.79 3.67
N VAL A 347 2.17 18.87 2.74
CA VAL A 347 1.23 17.76 2.93
C VAL A 347 1.74 16.77 4.00
N HIS A 348 3.04 16.50 4.05
CA HIS A 348 3.64 15.68 5.10
C HIS A 348 3.41 16.33 6.47
N ASN A 349 3.69 17.61 6.63
CA ASN A 349 3.46 18.33 7.88
C ASN A 349 1.98 18.34 8.30
N GLN A 350 1.05 18.45 7.33
CA GLN A 350 -0.40 18.34 7.60
C GLN A 350 -0.76 16.93 8.11
N SER A 351 -0.16 15.88 7.55
CA SER A 351 -0.36 14.49 7.97
C SER A 351 0.16 14.21 9.38
N CYS A 352 1.28 14.80 9.74
CA CYS A 352 1.93 14.62 11.06
C CYS A 352 1.42 15.60 12.13
N MET A 353 0.43 16.44 11.80
CA MET A 353 -0.09 17.45 12.73
C MET A 353 -0.74 16.83 13.97
N ARG A 354 -0.30 17.27 15.15
CA ARG A 354 -0.88 16.87 16.43
C ARG A 354 -1.77 17.98 16.97
N ILE A 355 -3.05 17.67 17.17
CA ILE A 355 -4.07 18.61 17.66
C ILE A 355 -4.40 18.26 19.12
N SER A 356 -4.41 19.26 20.00
CA SER A 356 -4.71 19.01 21.41
C SER A 356 -6.18 18.62 21.62
N THR A 357 -6.42 17.76 22.61
CA THR A 357 -7.77 17.32 22.97
C THR A 357 -8.69 18.49 23.34
N GLY A 358 -8.15 19.55 23.96
CA GLY A 358 -8.93 20.74 24.30
C GLY A 358 -9.46 21.47 23.05
N MET A 359 -8.62 21.66 22.01
CA MET A 359 -9.03 22.27 20.75
C MET A 359 -10.07 21.41 20.03
N LEU A 360 -9.89 20.09 19.99
CA LEU A 360 -10.84 19.17 19.37
C LEU A 360 -12.21 19.23 20.06
N ASN A 361 -12.26 19.30 21.39
CA ASN A 361 -13.51 19.37 22.11
C ASN A 361 -14.20 20.73 21.98
N ASN A 362 -13.48 21.82 21.79
CA ASN A 362 -14.07 23.12 21.45
C ASN A 362 -14.76 23.05 20.08
N ILE A 363 -14.10 22.46 19.07
CA ILE A 363 -14.70 22.24 17.75
C ILE A 363 -15.93 21.35 17.83
N LEU A 364 -15.85 20.28 18.63
CA LEU A 364 -16.97 19.36 18.84
C LEU A 364 -18.17 20.07 19.47
N ALA A 365 -17.96 20.92 20.47
CA ALA A 365 -19.02 21.73 21.10
C ALA A 365 -19.67 22.69 20.10
N ASP A 366 -18.85 23.40 19.32
CA ASP A 366 -19.34 24.31 18.28
C ASP A 366 -20.11 23.54 17.19
N ALA A 367 -19.61 22.40 16.75
CA ALA A 367 -20.26 21.56 15.75
C ALA A 367 -21.63 21.07 16.26
N GLN A 368 -21.74 20.58 17.50
CA GLN A 368 -23.00 20.13 18.10
C GLN A 368 -23.99 21.26 18.29
N THR A 369 -23.52 22.48 18.48
CA THR A 369 -24.38 23.68 18.60
C THR A 369 -24.96 24.07 17.25
N ARG A 370 -24.17 23.99 16.15
CA ARG A 370 -24.60 24.32 14.79
C ARG A 370 -25.53 23.27 14.20
N VAL A 371 -25.16 21.98 14.34
CA VAL A 371 -25.92 20.84 13.85
C VAL A 371 -26.09 19.85 14.96
N GLN A 372 -27.30 19.71 15.45
CA GLN A 372 -27.58 18.78 16.54
C GLN A 372 -27.33 17.34 16.12
N PRO A 373 -26.74 16.51 17.02
CA PRO A 373 -26.56 15.08 16.75
C PRO A 373 -27.86 14.36 16.38
N PRO A 374 -27.81 13.38 15.47
CA PRO A 374 -29.00 12.70 14.98
C PRO A 374 -29.76 11.98 16.09
N THR A 375 -31.07 11.79 15.85
CA THR A 375 -31.96 11.03 16.71
C THR A 375 -32.60 9.90 15.89
N ASP A 376 -32.52 8.67 16.36
CA ASP A 376 -33.21 7.53 15.76
C ASP A 376 -34.18 6.90 16.76
N ARG A 377 -35.45 6.70 16.34
CA ARG A 377 -36.55 6.10 17.13
C ARG A 377 -36.63 6.65 18.56
N GLY A 378 -36.50 7.99 18.71
CA GLY A 378 -36.57 8.67 20.01
C GLY A 378 -35.28 8.59 20.85
N ARG A 379 -34.25 7.89 20.39
CA ARG A 379 -32.93 7.87 21.04
C ARG A 379 -32.03 8.89 20.39
N ARG A 380 -31.48 9.78 21.19
CA ARG A 380 -30.58 10.85 20.72
C ARG A 380 -29.13 10.40 20.86
N LEU A 381 -28.33 10.61 19.79
CA LEU A 381 -26.87 10.48 19.86
C LEU A 381 -26.33 11.53 20.85
N LYS A 382 -25.53 11.08 21.81
CA LYS A 382 -24.77 11.96 22.72
C LYS A 382 -23.28 11.70 22.46
N ILE A 383 -22.56 12.73 22.09
CA ILE A 383 -21.11 12.69 21.92
C ILE A 383 -20.48 13.35 23.14
N TYR A 384 -19.60 12.63 23.80
CA TYR A 384 -19.02 13.06 25.07
C TYR A 384 -17.73 13.86 24.88
N TYR A 385 -16.80 13.34 24.10
CA TYR A 385 -15.54 14.01 23.78
C TYR A 385 -14.88 13.35 22.56
N MET A 386 -13.86 14.02 22.03
CA MET A 386 -13.04 13.57 20.93
C MET A 386 -11.57 13.77 21.27
N THR A 387 -10.72 12.83 20.86
CA THR A 387 -9.28 12.90 21.03
C THR A 387 -8.55 12.40 19.80
N GLN A 388 -7.31 12.82 19.60
CA GLN A 388 -6.44 12.30 18.56
C GLN A 388 -5.53 11.22 19.14
N VAL A 389 -5.57 10.03 18.55
CA VAL A 389 -4.79 8.85 18.99
C VAL A 389 -3.61 8.54 18.07
N GLY A 390 -3.60 9.07 16.84
CA GLY A 390 -2.53 8.83 15.87
C GLY A 390 -2.30 10.02 14.93
N VAL A 391 -1.15 9.99 14.27
CA VAL A 391 -0.76 10.87 13.16
C VAL A 391 -0.30 10.00 12.00
N CYS A 392 -0.19 10.58 10.81
CA CYS A 392 0.30 9.92 9.59
C CYS A 392 -0.47 8.63 9.20
N PRO A 393 -1.84 8.69 9.07
CA PRO A 393 -2.69 9.87 8.99
C PRO A 393 -3.27 10.29 10.36
N PRO A 394 -3.84 11.52 10.48
CA PRO A 394 -4.56 11.94 11.67
C PRO A 394 -5.70 11.00 12.00
N HIS A 395 -5.65 10.39 13.18
CA HIS A 395 -6.67 9.44 13.66
C HIS A 395 -7.36 10.01 14.91
N PHE A 396 -8.65 10.26 14.79
CA PHE A 396 -9.49 10.77 15.88
C PHE A 396 -10.40 9.66 16.41
N VAL A 397 -10.57 9.63 17.72
CA VAL A 397 -11.55 8.77 18.39
C VAL A 397 -12.64 9.65 18.97
N VAL A 398 -13.88 9.36 18.63
CA VAL A 398 -15.07 10.05 19.13
C VAL A 398 -15.82 9.11 20.05
N PHE A 399 -16.04 9.53 21.30
CA PHE A 399 -16.75 8.75 22.30
C PHE A 399 -18.20 9.17 22.39
N CYS A 400 -19.12 8.21 22.26
CA CYS A 400 -20.55 8.43 22.26
C CYS A 400 -21.31 7.44 23.20
N ASN A 401 -22.62 7.63 23.30
CA ASN A 401 -23.48 6.76 24.08
C ASN A 401 -23.84 5.45 23.37
N GLU A 402 -24.01 5.50 22.03
CA GLU A 402 -24.42 4.33 21.23
C GLU A 402 -23.86 4.49 19.80
N ARG A 403 -22.97 3.60 19.37
CA ARG A 403 -22.30 3.64 18.06
C ARG A 403 -23.29 3.57 16.90
N LYS A 404 -24.38 2.79 17.04
CA LYS A 404 -25.39 2.61 16.00
C LYS A 404 -26.14 3.91 15.64
N LEU A 405 -26.18 4.88 16.53
CA LEU A 405 -26.78 6.19 16.27
C LEU A 405 -25.86 7.13 15.50
N PHE A 406 -24.57 6.78 15.40
CA PHE A 406 -23.57 7.63 14.74
C PHE A 406 -23.64 7.41 13.23
N HIS A 407 -24.49 8.18 12.55
CA HIS A 407 -24.66 8.09 11.10
C HIS A 407 -23.44 8.65 10.37
N PHE A 408 -23.04 8.03 9.24
CA PHE A 408 -21.88 8.42 8.44
C PHE A 408 -21.91 9.89 8.00
N SER A 409 -23.10 10.45 7.75
CA SER A 409 -23.23 11.87 7.38
C SER A 409 -22.82 12.82 8.51
N TYR A 410 -23.05 12.43 9.76
CA TYR A 410 -22.62 13.24 10.91
C TYR A 410 -21.11 13.11 11.15
N GLN A 411 -20.55 11.93 10.91
CA GLN A 411 -19.10 11.71 10.92
C GLN A 411 -18.40 12.61 9.88
N ARG A 412 -18.93 12.64 8.64
CA ARG A 412 -18.44 13.51 7.57
C ARG A 412 -18.56 15.00 7.91
N TYR A 413 -19.65 15.37 8.57
CA TYR A 413 -19.84 16.73 9.06
C TYR A 413 -18.76 17.13 10.08
N LEU A 414 -18.48 16.26 11.06
CA LEU A 414 -17.42 16.51 12.06
C LEU A 414 -16.04 16.58 11.43
N GLU A 415 -15.73 15.69 10.48
CA GLU A 415 -14.49 15.75 9.70
C GLU A 415 -14.34 17.11 9.00
N ASN A 416 -15.40 17.57 8.33
CA ASN A 416 -15.39 18.89 7.68
C ASN A 416 -15.20 20.03 8.68
N CYS A 417 -15.76 19.94 9.89
CA CYS A 417 -15.52 20.94 10.93
C CYS A 417 -14.05 20.99 11.36
N ILE A 418 -13.40 19.83 11.50
CA ILE A 418 -11.97 19.75 11.83
C ILE A 418 -11.13 20.33 10.68
N ARG A 419 -11.42 19.93 9.43
CA ARG A 419 -10.71 20.43 8.24
C ARG A 419 -10.83 21.94 8.05
N ASN A 420 -12.00 22.50 8.34
CA ASN A 420 -12.22 23.96 8.23
C ASN A 420 -11.35 24.77 9.20
N VAL A 421 -10.95 24.18 10.33
CA VAL A 421 -10.12 24.85 11.33
C VAL A 421 -8.63 24.60 11.11
N PHE A 422 -8.25 23.35 10.80
CA PHE A 422 -6.84 22.93 10.75
C PHE A 422 -6.31 22.71 9.34
N GLY A 423 -7.15 22.72 8.31
CA GLY A 423 -6.78 22.41 6.94
C GLY A 423 -6.74 20.91 6.72
N LEU A 424 -5.73 20.22 7.22
CA LEU A 424 -5.43 18.81 6.99
C LEU A 424 -5.47 18.48 5.49
N GLU A 425 -4.95 19.41 4.67
CA GLU A 425 -4.88 19.27 3.22
C GLU A 425 -3.86 18.20 2.84
N GLY A 426 -4.19 17.40 1.84
CA GLY A 426 -3.32 16.31 1.37
C GLY A 426 -3.36 15.05 2.21
N THR A 427 -4.03 15.01 3.36
CA THR A 427 -4.10 13.82 4.20
C THR A 427 -5.53 13.34 4.44
N PRO A 428 -5.81 12.03 4.35
CA PRO A 428 -7.09 11.48 4.80
C PRO A 428 -7.19 11.60 6.33
N VAL A 429 -8.41 11.60 6.83
CA VAL A 429 -8.72 11.63 8.26
C VAL A 429 -9.40 10.32 8.63
N ILE A 430 -8.85 9.63 9.61
CA ILE A 430 -9.47 8.44 10.18
C ILE A 430 -10.28 8.86 11.41
N MET A 431 -11.54 8.45 11.48
CA MET A 431 -12.40 8.73 12.62
C MET A 431 -13.03 7.44 13.12
N SER A 432 -12.63 7.01 14.31
CA SER A 432 -13.18 5.83 14.99
C SER A 432 -14.23 6.24 16.03
N ILE A 433 -15.35 5.53 16.05
CA ILE A 433 -16.43 5.78 17.00
C ILE A 433 -16.38 4.70 18.07
N ARG A 434 -16.33 5.09 19.34
CA ARG A 434 -16.33 4.18 20.51
C ARG A 434 -17.46 4.50 21.48
N GLU A 435 -18.01 3.49 22.14
CA GLU A 435 -18.98 3.66 23.21
C GLU A 435 -18.24 3.90 24.53
N LYS A 436 -18.89 4.64 25.44
CA LYS A 436 -18.33 4.91 26.77
C LYS A 436 -18.32 3.61 27.57
N GLY A 437 -17.16 3.02 27.78
CA GLY A 437 -16.98 1.75 28.50
C GLY A 437 -16.35 0.64 27.68
N ASP A 438 -16.17 0.82 26.37
CA ASP A 438 -15.34 -0.09 25.56
C ASP A 438 -13.92 -0.08 26.12
N LYS A 439 -13.42 -1.27 26.51
CA LYS A 439 -12.02 -1.41 26.92
C LYS A 439 -11.12 -1.26 25.69
N GLU A 440 -9.96 -0.69 25.89
CA GLU A 440 -8.87 -0.75 24.91
C GLU A 440 -8.52 -2.22 24.67
N ASP A 441 -8.79 -2.70 23.44
CA ASP A 441 -8.23 -3.94 22.91
C ASP A 441 -6.95 -3.64 22.15
#